data_30ec8dfe3b907951138d0d736ec9c0cf
#
_entry.id   30ec8dfe3b907951138d0d736ec9c0cf
#
_cell.length_a   1.000
_cell.length_b   1.000
_cell.length_c   1.000
_cell.angle_alpha   90.00
_cell.angle_beta   90.00
_cell.angle_gamma   90.00
#
_symmetry.space_group_name_H-M   'P 1'
#
loop_
_entity.id
_entity.type
_entity.pdbx_description
1 polymer ?
#
loop_
_entity_poly.entity_id
_entity_poly.type
_entity_poly.pdbx_seq_one_letter_code
_entity_poly.pdbx_strand_id
1 'polypeptide(L)'
;MPALGNDAPAPDIDSPYREANSTGPLPRLAVGVLVALCAAKLLLHIFTSVRHYGYFRDELYYLDMARHLDWGYVDAAPLIALYARIALWMGGSLAALRILPALAGAALVALTILIARELGGGRYAQFLAGLSVLLCPAVLLADSLLTMNAFEPLFWMGCIWVVARILRTGDSRLWLWFGLLAGLGLENKHSTLSFGFAVTVALLLTHHRREFARRWIWIAAAIALALFLPNILWQIRHHFPTIEDLANVRREGKNVVLGPLAFVKEQIIDIGPILLPVWLSGLVWFLRDRRWRVLGLTFAVFFVLMEVAHAKNYYVFPIYPMLLAGGAVVIESAIESTFERRLGTRAAQTQTATRAAVAIIVFASLPAVPLVTWMLPPERLLAYQNAIGFKPAKAEVHHESLLPQPIADQFGWPEMVGEVAAIYNSLPPDERAQTGIWAGNYGEAGAINLFGPQYGLPRAYSRHQTHWYWGPPPQVYKNLIVIQWGLDDVRDNCTSYQAFEHYQRFGMGEENQPIYLCRGVTFDIQKIWWHSHHWN
;
A
#
# COMPACT_ATOMS: atom_id res chain seq x y z
N MET A 1 69.40 -28.09 -5.86
CA MET A 1 68.31 -27.52 -5.10
C MET A 1 67.69 -26.40 -5.96
N PRO A 2 66.49 -26.60 -6.52
CA PRO A 2 65.77 -25.54 -7.21
C PRO A 2 64.74 -24.92 -6.28
N ALA A 3 64.58 -23.61 -6.41
CA ALA A 3 63.67 -22.78 -5.68
C ALA A 3 62.20 -23.05 -6.09
N LEU A 4 61.30 -23.15 -5.12
CA LEU A 4 59.88 -23.19 -5.30
C LEU A 4 59.35 -21.79 -5.66
N GLY A 5 58.78 -21.67 -6.86
CA GLY A 5 58.10 -20.47 -7.31
C GLY A 5 56.78 -20.30 -6.55
N ASN A 6 56.59 -19.09 -6.01
CA ASN A 6 55.35 -18.58 -5.49
C ASN A 6 54.47 -18.12 -6.66
N ASP A 7 53.63 -18.97 -7.18
CA ASP A 7 52.56 -18.54 -8.09
C ASP A 7 51.37 -17.99 -7.25
N ALA A 8 51.42 -16.68 -7.02
CA ALA A 8 50.24 -15.95 -6.60
C ALA A 8 49.27 -15.84 -7.81
N PRO A 9 47.98 -16.19 -7.70
CA PRO A 9 47.07 -16.02 -8.82
C PRO A 9 46.96 -14.55 -9.19
N ALA A 10 47.05 -14.29 -10.50
CA ALA A 10 46.91 -12.97 -11.07
C ALA A 10 45.57 -12.32 -10.66
N PRO A 11 45.56 -11.01 -10.38
CA PRO A 11 44.34 -10.32 -10.04
C PRO A 11 43.39 -10.32 -11.24
N ASP A 12 42.16 -10.78 -11.03
CA ASP A 12 41.06 -10.80 -11.99
C ASP A 12 40.71 -9.34 -12.37
N ILE A 13 41.16 -8.90 -13.57
CA ILE A 13 41.12 -7.50 -14.02
C ILE A 13 39.74 -7.12 -14.61
N ASP A 14 38.78 -8.06 -14.75
CA ASP A 14 37.56 -7.88 -15.54
C ASP A 14 36.27 -7.64 -14.75
N SER A 15 36.32 -7.33 -13.47
CA SER A 15 35.13 -6.90 -12.76
C SER A 15 35.06 -5.38 -12.64
N PRO A 16 34.13 -4.68 -13.34
CA PRO A 16 33.95 -3.24 -13.18
C PRO A 16 33.38 -2.86 -11.81
N TYR A 17 33.04 -3.84 -11.00
CA TYR A 17 32.53 -3.68 -9.65
C TYR A 17 33.64 -3.98 -8.66
N ARG A 18 34.34 -2.95 -8.18
CA ARG A 18 35.22 -3.08 -7.02
C ARG A 18 34.45 -3.81 -5.93
N GLU A 19 34.97 -4.91 -5.42
CA GLU A 19 34.58 -5.45 -4.12
C GLU A 19 34.65 -4.29 -3.12
N ALA A 20 33.50 -3.68 -2.82
CA ALA A 20 33.43 -2.67 -1.78
C ALA A 20 33.89 -3.36 -0.51
N ASN A 21 35.08 -3.02 -0.05
CA ASN A 21 35.75 -3.63 1.10
C ASN A 21 34.74 -3.72 2.25
N SER A 22 34.38 -4.93 2.60
CA SER A 22 33.33 -5.27 3.56
C SER A 22 33.56 -4.76 4.98
N THR A 23 34.72 -4.15 5.23
CA THR A 23 35.19 -3.67 6.53
C THR A 23 35.43 -2.16 6.57
N GLY A 24 35.18 -1.44 5.48
CA GLY A 24 35.34 0.02 5.44
C GLY A 24 34.30 0.74 6.33
N PRO A 25 34.61 1.94 6.83
CA PRO A 25 33.63 2.75 7.55
C PRO A 25 32.48 3.11 6.62
N LEU A 26 31.24 3.07 7.17
CA LEU A 26 30.05 3.49 6.43
C LEU A 26 30.22 4.94 5.92
N PRO A 27 29.75 5.24 4.70
CA PRO A 27 29.68 6.61 4.22
C PRO A 27 28.95 7.52 5.21
N ARG A 28 29.34 8.81 5.26
CA ARG A 28 28.65 9.78 6.11
C ARG A 28 27.19 9.91 5.68
N LEU A 29 26.28 9.97 6.65
CA LEU A 29 24.88 10.23 6.37
C LEU A 29 24.73 11.65 5.80
N ALA A 30 24.05 11.77 4.68
CA ALA A 30 23.74 13.03 4.04
C ALA A 30 22.52 13.69 4.72
N VAL A 31 22.67 14.12 5.98
CA VAL A 31 21.59 14.61 6.83
C VAL A 31 20.76 15.72 6.15
N GLY A 32 21.40 16.69 5.51
CA GLY A 32 20.71 17.76 4.79
C GLY A 32 19.82 17.24 3.65
N VAL A 33 20.29 16.20 2.91
CA VAL A 33 19.53 15.53 1.87
C VAL A 33 18.34 14.79 2.47
N LEU A 34 18.57 14.03 3.53
CA LEU A 34 17.53 13.28 4.23
C LEU A 34 16.41 14.22 4.69
N VAL A 35 16.75 15.27 5.43
CA VAL A 35 15.77 16.24 5.94
C VAL A 35 15.02 16.92 4.81
N ALA A 36 15.72 17.37 3.77
CA ALA A 36 15.09 18.07 2.64
C ALA A 36 14.10 17.18 1.88
N LEU A 37 14.47 15.91 1.57
CA LEU A 37 13.59 15.01 0.83
C LEU A 37 12.40 14.51 1.68
N CYS A 38 12.61 14.24 2.97
CA CYS A 38 11.52 13.90 3.89
C CYS A 38 10.54 15.07 4.07
N ALA A 39 11.05 16.29 4.21
CA ALA A 39 10.21 17.48 4.29
C ALA A 39 9.44 17.72 2.99
N ALA A 40 10.10 17.56 1.82
CA ALA A 40 9.44 17.68 0.52
C ALA A 40 8.31 16.65 0.36
N LYS A 41 8.52 15.38 0.74
CA LYS A 41 7.52 14.32 0.71
C LYS A 41 6.34 14.65 1.62
N LEU A 42 6.61 15.03 2.85
CA LEU A 42 5.58 15.37 3.84
C LEU A 42 4.75 16.59 3.38
N LEU A 43 5.42 17.67 2.95
CA LEU A 43 4.75 18.88 2.48
C LEU A 43 3.90 18.61 1.24
N LEU A 44 4.38 17.78 0.30
CA LEU A 44 3.61 17.38 -0.87
C LEU A 44 2.26 16.77 -0.45
N HIS A 45 2.28 15.77 0.44
CA HIS A 45 1.06 15.10 0.87
C HIS A 45 0.16 15.97 1.74
N ILE A 46 0.69 16.75 2.68
CA ILE A 46 -0.11 17.71 3.46
C ILE A 46 -0.82 18.69 2.52
N PHE A 47 -0.12 19.15 1.47
CA PHE A 47 -0.68 20.13 0.54
C PHE A 47 -1.73 19.54 -0.40
N THR A 48 -1.61 18.28 -0.81
CA THR A 48 -2.48 17.66 -1.82
C THR A 48 -3.65 16.89 -1.22
N SER A 49 -3.47 16.23 -0.07
CA SER A 49 -4.37 15.19 0.44
C SER A 49 -5.80 15.64 0.78
N VAL A 50 -6.05 16.93 1.03
CA VAL A 50 -7.36 17.43 1.53
C VAL A 50 -8.01 18.46 0.61
N ARG A 51 -7.46 18.70 -0.61
CA ARG A 51 -7.86 19.87 -1.39
C ARG A 51 -9.12 19.70 -2.24
N HIS A 52 -9.24 18.58 -2.96
CA HIS A 52 -10.23 18.44 -4.02
C HIS A 52 -11.07 17.18 -3.94
N TYR A 53 -10.77 16.30 -2.98
CA TYR A 53 -11.30 14.96 -2.90
C TYR A 53 -11.76 14.66 -1.48
N GLY A 54 -12.81 13.84 -1.37
CA GLY A 54 -13.39 13.42 -0.10
C GLY A 54 -12.66 12.23 0.54
N TYR A 55 -13.38 11.53 1.41
CA TYR A 55 -12.92 10.29 2.00
C TYR A 55 -12.93 9.17 0.95
N PHE A 56 -11.88 8.38 0.93
CA PHE A 56 -11.84 7.15 0.16
C PHE A 56 -12.75 6.09 0.80
N ARG A 57 -13.39 5.24 -0.01
CA ARG A 57 -14.33 4.22 0.45
C ARG A 57 -13.82 3.43 1.66
N ASP A 58 -12.57 2.94 1.59
CA ASP A 58 -11.98 2.17 2.68
C ASP A 58 -11.67 3.03 3.92
N GLU A 59 -11.37 4.33 3.77
CA GLU A 59 -11.16 5.24 4.90
C GLU A 59 -12.43 5.36 5.76
N LEU A 60 -13.62 5.35 5.14
CA LEU A 60 -14.92 5.33 5.84
C LEU A 60 -15.11 4.04 6.64
N TYR A 61 -14.75 2.90 6.05
CA TYR A 61 -14.78 1.61 6.71
C TYR A 61 -13.79 1.53 7.89
N TYR A 62 -12.55 2.01 7.71
CA TYR A 62 -11.55 2.02 8.78
C TYR A 62 -11.94 2.93 9.96
N LEU A 63 -12.72 3.99 9.71
CA LEU A 63 -13.30 4.80 10.78
C LEU A 63 -14.35 4.03 11.60
N ASP A 64 -15.11 3.16 10.97
CA ASP A 64 -16.04 2.28 11.70
C ASP A 64 -15.29 1.17 12.43
N MET A 65 -14.27 0.56 11.83
CA MET A 65 -13.34 -0.36 12.54
C MET A 65 -12.69 0.31 13.76
N ALA A 66 -12.30 1.58 13.64
CA ALA A 66 -11.72 2.35 14.74
C ALA A 66 -12.66 2.52 15.94
N ARG A 67 -13.97 2.46 15.72
CA ARG A 67 -14.98 2.46 16.77
C ARG A 67 -15.24 1.07 17.37
N HIS A 68 -14.81 0.01 16.63
CA HIS A 68 -14.98 -1.40 16.98
C HIS A 68 -13.62 -2.13 16.92
N LEU A 69 -12.66 -1.69 17.76
CA LEU A 69 -11.31 -2.27 17.77
C LEU A 69 -11.37 -3.75 18.16
N ASP A 70 -10.72 -4.58 17.34
CA ASP A 70 -10.57 -6.01 17.55
C ASP A 70 -9.19 -6.48 17.07
N TRP A 71 -8.83 -7.71 17.33
CA TRP A 71 -7.57 -8.34 16.94
C TRP A 71 -7.53 -8.87 15.50
N GLY A 72 -8.61 -8.69 14.75
CA GLY A 72 -8.71 -9.05 13.34
C GLY A 72 -10.01 -8.57 12.73
N TYR A 73 -10.08 -8.59 11.43
CA TYR A 73 -11.21 -8.22 10.61
C TYR A 73 -11.31 -9.20 9.44
N VAL A 74 -12.41 -9.17 8.68
CA VAL A 74 -12.61 -10.08 7.55
C VAL A 74 -11.52 -9.93 6.50
N ASP A 75 -11.25 -8.70 6.08
CA ASP A 75 -10.40 -8.34 4.95
C ASP A 75 -9.16 -7.53 5.35
N ALA A 76 -8.95 -7.28 6.64
CA ALA A 76 -7.88 -6.43 7.14
C ALA A 76 -7.20 -6.99 8.40
N ALA A 77 -5.94 -6.66 8.57
CA ALA A 77 -5.20 -6.84 9.81
C ALA A 77 -5.44 -5.64 10.76
N PRO A 78 -5.24 -5.80 12.09
CA PRO A 78 -5.78 -4.86 13.10
C PRO A 78 -5.12 -3.48 13.13
N LEU A 79 -3.88 -3.31 12.66
CA LEU A 79 -3.19 -2.00 12.76
C LEU A 79 -3.89 -0.89 11.98
N ILE A 80 -4.61 -1.20 10.90
CA ILE A 80 -5.33 -0.16 10.14
C ILE A 80 -6.43 0.49 10.99
N ALA A 81 -7.15 -0.30 11.77
CA ALA A 81 -8.15 0.22 12.71
C ALA A 81 -7.52 1.06 13.83
N LEU A 82 -6.32 0.68 14.28
CA LEU A 82 -5.56 1.47 15.27
C LEU A 82 -5.10 2.81 14.68
N TYR A 83 -4.61 2.84 13.42
CA TYR A 83 -4.26 4.09 12.75
C TYR A 83 -5.47 5.01 12.60
N ALA A 84 -6.60 4.46 12.16
CA ALA A 84 -7.86 5.22 12.10
C ALA A 84 -8.32 5.69 13.49
N ARG A 85 -8.09 4.90 14.56
CA ARG A 85 -8.38 5.30 15.94
C ARG A 85 -7.51 6.47 16.39
N ILE A 86 -6.21 6.48 16.04
CA ILE A 86 -5.32 7.60 16.31
C ILE A 86 -5.84 8.85 15.59
N ALA A 87 -6.26 8.74 14.33
CA ALA A 87 -6.84 9.84 13.59
C ALA A 87 -8.14 10.37 14.23
N LEU A 88 -8.98 9.50 14.79
CA LEU A 88 -10.16 9.91 15.57
C LEU A 88 -9.75 10.71 16.82
N TRP A 89 -8.70 10.32 17.54
CA TRP A 89 -8.19 11.09 18.68
C TRP A 89 -7.63 12.46 18.27
N MET A 90 -7.15 12.58 17.02
CA MET A 90 -6.71 13.85 16.42
C MET A 90 -7.86 14.70 15.86
N GLY A 91 -9.12 14.34 16.15
CA GLY A 91 -10.31 15.06 15.73
C GLY A 91 -11.06 14.45 14.53
N GLY A 92 -10.61 13.32 13.98
CA GLY A 92 -11.33 12.53 12.96
C GLY A 92 -11.53 13.20 11.61
N SER A 93 -10.86 14.32 11.36
CA SER A 93 -10.93 15.00 10.06
C SER A 93 -10.15 14.24 8.97
N LEU A 94 -10.46 14.52 7.71
CA LEU A 94 -9.71 13.97 6.57
C LEU A 94 -8.21 14.27 6.66
N ALA A 95 -7.83 15.46 7.15
CA ALA A 95 -6.44 15.82 7.40
C ALA A 95 -5.79 14.95 8.49
N ALA A 96 -6.53 14.67 9.57
CA ALA A 96 -6.07 13.80 10.65
C ALA A 96 -5.85 12.35 10.17
N LEU A 97 -6.69 11.85 9.25
CA LEU A 97 -6.49 10.53 8.65
C LEU A 97 -5.22 10.51 7.79
N ARG A 98 -5.06 11.49 6.91
CA ARG A 98 -4.03 11.47 5.85
C ARG A 98 -2.65 11.96 6.27
N ILE A 99 -2.51 12.54 7.46
CA ILE A 99 -1.19 12.86 8.01
C ILE A 99 -0.37 11.60 8.33
N LEU A 100 -1.02 10.49 8.73
CA LEU A 100 -0.33 9.25 9.08
C LEU A 100 0.34 8.59 7.88
N PRO A 101 -0.34 8.35 6.72
CA PRO A 101 0.32 7.87 5.50
C PRO A 101 1.38 8.86 4.98
N ALA A 102 1.16 10.18 5.10
CA ALA A 102 2.18 11.16 4.71
C ALA A 102 3.47 11.05 5.55
N LEU A 103 3.34 10.82 6.86
CA LEU A 103 4.47 10.53 7.75
C LEU A 103 5.14 9.19 7.39
N ALA A 104 4.35 8.17 7.05
CA ALA A 104 4.86 6.88 6.59
C ALA A 104 5.70 7.03 5.32
N GLY A 105 5.22 7.80 4.34
CA GLY A 105 5.95 8.08 3.11
C GLY A 105 7.26 8.85 3.34
N ALA A 106 7.26 9.84 4.23
CA ALA A 106 8.49 10.55 4.61
C ALA A 106 9.49 9.61 5.31
N ALA A 107 9.01 8.73 6.19
CA ALA A 107 9.83 7.73 6.85
C ALA A 107 10.38 6.68 5.85
N LEU A 108 9.60 6.32 4.82
CA LEU A 108 10.06 5.43 3.75
C LEU A 108 11.20 6.05 2.93
N VAL A 109 11.12 7.35 2.62
CA VAL A 109 12.22 8.10 1.98
C VAL A 109 13.48 8.03 2.86
N ALA A 110 13.35 8.32 4.17
CA ALA A 110 14.47 8.24 5.11
C ALA A 110 15.08 6.82 5.15
N LEU A 111 14.23 5.81 5.24
CA LEU A 111 14.67 4.41 5.33
C LEU A 111 15.39 3.95 4.05
N THR A 112 14.91 4.38 2.88
CA THR A 112 15.57 4.08 1.61
C THR A 112 16.95 4.74 1.50
N ILE A 113 17.08 5.98 2.00
CA ILE A 113 18.38 6.66 2.13
C ILE A 113 19.32 5.88 3.06
N LEU A 114 18.81 5.37 4.18
CA LEU A 114 19.58 4.55 5.11
C LEU A 114 19.98 3.21 4.50
N ILE A 115 19.12 2.58 3.70
CA ILE A 115 19.45 1.36 2.95
C ILE A 115 20.56 1.64 1.94
N ALA A 116 20.46 2.71 1.13
CA ALA A 116 21.50 3.09 0.19
C ALA A 116 22.85 3.30 0.89
N ARG A 117 22.84 3.96 2.06
CA ARG A 117 24.04 4.13 2.89
C ARG A 117 24.58 2.80 3.41
N GLU A 118 23.73 1.88 3.87
CA GLU A 118 24.12 0.55 4.38
C GLU A 118 24.76 -0.30 3.27
N LEU A 119 24.31 -0.11 2.03
CA LEU A 119 24.86 -0.72 0.82
C LEU A 119 26.18 -0.08 0.36
N GLY A 120 26.68 0.93 1.06
CA GLY A 120 27.94 1.61 0.75
C GLY A 120 27.79 2.89 -0.10
N GLY A 121 26.57 3.33 -0.38
CA GLY A 121 26.28 4.53 -1.17
C GLY A 121 26.72 5.82 -0.50
N GLY A 122 27.43 6.66 -1.25
CA GLY A 122 27.86 7.99 -0.84
C GLY A 122 26.70 9.00 -0.83
N ARG A 123 27.06 10.28 -0.77
CA ARG A 123 26.05 11.35 -0.67
C ARG A 123 25.11 11.40 -1.89
N TYR A 124 25.65 11.12 -3.08
CA TYR A 124 24.85 11.17 -4.30
C TYR A 124 23.90 9.97 -4.40
N ALA A 125 24.36 8.76 -4.09
CA ALA A 125 23.49 7.58 -4.04
C ALA A 125 22.35 7.75 -3.03
N GLN A 126 22.64 8.30 -1.83
CA GLN A 126 21.63 8.62 -0.83
C GLN A 126 20.59 9.62 -1.35
N PHE A 127 21.02 10.66 -2.07
CA PHE A 127 20.13 11.62 -2.71
C PHE A 127 19.27 10.97 -3.80
N LEU A 128 19.88 10.22 -4.71
CA LEU A 128 19.21 9.58 -5.84
C LEU A 128 18.20 8.54 -5.37
N ALA A 129 18.53 7.74 -4.35
CA ALA A 129 17.65 6.75 -3.75
C ALA A 129 16.40 7.43 -3.13
N GLY A 130 16.61 8.45 -2.30
CA GLY A 130 15.51 9.19 -1.69
C GLY A 130 14.63 9.92 -2.70
N LEU A 131 15.23 10.56 -3.72
CA LEU A 131 14.52 11.23 -4.81
C LEU A 131 13.68 10.24 -5.63
N SER A 132 14.24 9.06 -5.94
CA SER A 132 13.53 8.02 -6.69
C SER A 132 12.26 7.54 -5.95
N VAL A 133 12.35 7.31 -4.65
CA VAL A 133 11.18 6.91 -3.83
C VAL A 133 10.19 8.07 -3.69
N LEU A 134 10.68 9.30 -3.51
CA LEU A 134 9.82 10.50 -3.43
C LEU A 134 8.96 10.66 -4.68
N LEU A 135 9.51 10.35 -5.87
CA LEU A 135 8.82 10.53 -7.15
C LEU A 135 8.22 9.23 -7.72
N CYS A 136 8.29 8.11 -6.98
CA CYS A 136 7.71 6.84 -7.40
C CYS A 136 6.16 6.91 -7.36
N PRO A 137 5.45 6.71 -8.51
CA PRO A 137 4.00 6.86 -8.57
C PRO A 137 3.24 5.95 -7.61
N ALA A 138 3.59 4.67 -7.51
CA ALA A 138 2.92 3.74 -6.59
C ALA A 138 3.07 4.16 -5.12
N VAL A 139 4.25 4.67 -4.73
CA VAL A 139 4.51 5.18 -3.37
C VAL A 139 3.75 6.49 -3.12
N LEU A 140 3.67 7.38 -4.12
CA LEU A 140 2.88 8.61 -4.02
C LEU A 140 1.40 8.32 -3.82
N LEU A 141 0.86 7.37 -4.59
CA LEU A 141 -0.54 6.95 -4.50
C LEU A 141 -0.85 6.35 -3.12
N ALA A 142 -0.03 5.40 -2.68
CA ALA A 142 -0.21 4.72 -1.40
C ALA A 142 -0.18 5.70 -0.21
N ASP A 143 0.76 6.66 -0.22
CA ASP A 143 0.93 7.64 0.86
C ASP A 143 -0.12 8.77 0.83
N SER A 144 -1.00 8.82 -0.19
CA SER A 144 -2.09 9.79 -0.30
C SER A 144 -3.36 9.38 0.44
N LEU A 145 -3.49 8.11 0.83
CA LEU A 145 -4.68 7.51 1.45
C LEU A 145 -4.32 6.77 2.74
N LEU A 146 -5.22 6.80 3.73
CA LEU A 146 -5.07 5.91 4.87
C LEU A 146 -5.44 4.50 4.45
N THR A 147 -4.46 3.70 4.10
CA THR A 147 -4.60 2.27 3.82
C THR A 147 -3.43 1.48 4.40
N MET A 148 -3.58 0.18 4.54
CA MET A 148 -2.50 -0.71 4.94
C MET A 148 -1.27 -0.60 4.00
N ASN A 149 -1.52 -0.25 2.73
CA ASN A 149 -0.48 -0.14 1.70
C ASN A 149 0.52 0.99 1.95
N ALA A 150 0.11 2.07 2.63
CA ALA A 150 1.00 3.18 2.98
C ALA A 150 2.09 2.76 4.00
N PHE A 151 1.76 1.84 4.90
CA PHE A 151 2.65 1.41 5.98
C PHE A 151 3.42 0.14 5.65
N GLU A 152 2.91 -0.71 4.77
CA GLU A 152 3.52 -1.97 4.38
C GLU A 152 4.99 -1.83 3.91
N PRO A 153 5.34 -0.85 3.04
CA PRO A 153 6.72 -0.63 2.63
C PRO A 153 7.67 -0.30 3.78
N LEU A 154 7.19 0.36 4.84
CA LEU A 154 8.03 0.66 6.01
C LEU A 154 8.49 -0.60 6.73
N PHE A 155 7.57 -1.52 7.00
CA PHE A 155 7.90 -2.77 7.67
C PHE A 155 8.85 -3.61 6.83
N TRP A 156 8.59 -3.71 5.51
CA TRP A 156 9.44 -4.49 4.61
C TRP A 156 10.82 -3.86 4.44
N MET A 157 10.89 -2.55 4.24
CA MET A 157 12.17 -1.86 4.13
C MET A 157 12.94 -1.84 5.45
N GLY A 158 12.25 -1.79 6.58
CA GLY A 158 12.85 -1.99 7.89
C GLY A 158 13.51 -3.37 8.01
N CYS A 159 12.80 -4.43 7.60
CA CYS A 159 13.33 -5.78 7.53
C CYS A 159 14.53 -5.87 6.57
N ILE A 160 14.43 -5.27 5.38
CA ILE A 160 15.53 -5.22 4.40
C ILE A 160 16.76 -4.49 4.93
N TRP A 161 16.56 -3.35 5.60
CA TRP A 161 17.67 -2.63 6.23
C TRP A 161 18.37 -3.47 7.29
N VAL A 162 17.62 -4.21 8.11
CA VAL A 162 18.16 -5.16 9.09
C VAL A 162 18.94 -6.28 8.39
N VAL A 163 18.38 -6.89 7.34
CA VAL A 163 19.07 -7.92 6.55
C VAL A 163 20.36 -7.37 5.95
N ALA A 164 20.32 -6.21 5.28
CA ALA A 164 21.51 -5.58 4.72
C ALA A 164 22.59 -5.34 5.79
N ARG A 165 22.18 -4.95 6.98
CA ARG A 165 23.10 -4.75 8.11
C ARG A 165 23.68 -6.07 8.64
N ILE A 166 22.89 -7.14 8.72
CA ILE A 166 23.38 -8.49 9.04
C ILE A 166 24.42 -8.93 8.00
N LEU A 167 24.09 -8.78 6.70
CA LEU A 167 24.97 -9.14 5.61
C LEU A 167 26.30 -8.35 5.64
N ARG A 168 26.28 -7.11 6.14
CA ARG A 168 27.47 -6.27 6.26
C ARG A 168 28.29 -6.58 7.51
N THR A 169 27.64 -6.72 8.66
CA THR A 169 28.32 -6.81 9.97
C THR A 169 28.55 -8.24 10.46
N GLY A 170 27.76 -9.20 9.95
CA GLY A 170 27.73 -10.57 10.48
C GLY A 170 27.06 -10.71 11.85
N ASP A 171 26.47 -9.64 12.40
CA ASP A 171 25.78 -9.67 13.71
C ASP A 171 24.37 -10.28 13.59
N SER A 172 24.26 -11.56 13.87
CA SER A 172 22.98 -12.28 13.82
C SER A 172 21.99 -11.87 14.93
N ARG A 173 22.38 -11.10 15.95
CA ARG A 173 21.43 -10.58 16.96
C ARG A 173 20.43 -9.61 16.35
N LEU A 174 20.79 -9.00 15.26
CA LEU A 174 19.90 -8.08 14.53
C LEU A 174 18.64 -8.77 14.01
N TRP A 175 18.62 -10.11 13.88
CA TRP A 175 17.40 -10.85 13.57
C TRP A 175 16.25 -10.56 14.54
N LEU A 176 16.53 -10.18 15.80
CA LEU A 176 15.48 -9.79 16.75
C LEU A 176 14.67 -8.59 16.25
N TRP A 177 15.33 -7.61 15.65
CA TRP A 177 14.65 -6.46 15.03
C TRP A 177 13.86 -6.86 13.78
N PHE A 178 14.38 -7.80 13.00
CA PHE A 178 13.63 -8.38 11.88
C PHE A 178 12.33 -9.03 12.38
N GLY A 179 12.39 -9.84 13.43
CA GLY A 179 11.22 -10.49 14.02
C GLY A 179 10.18 -9.49 14.52
N LEU A 180 10.61 -8.42 15.19
CA LEU A 180 9.73 -7.34 15.64
C LEU A 180 9.03 -6.65 14.45
N LEU A 181 9.81 -6.24 13.44
CA LEU A 181 9.28 -5.54 12.27
C LEU A 181 8.38 -6.44 11.41
N ALA A 182 8.75 -7.71 11.23
CA ALA A 182 7.93 -8.67 10.51
C ALA A 182 6.62 -8.97 11.25
N GLY A 183 6.64 -9.11 12.58
CA GLY A 183 5.45 -9.31 13.39
C GLY A 183 4.48 -8.12 13.30
N LEU A 184 4.99 -6.89 13.46
CA LEU A 184 4.20 -5.67 13.25
C LEU A 184 3.72 -5.54 11.80
N GLY A 185 4.54 -5.94 10.83
CA GLY A 185 4.15 -6.00 9.42
C GLY A 185 2.99 -6.95 9.16
N LEU A 186 2.93 -8.10 9.84
CA LEU A 186 1.81 -9.05 9.79
C LEU A 186 0.53 -8.45 10.35
N GLU A 187 0.62 -7.70 11.46
CA GLU A 187 -0.49 -6.96 12.04
C GLU A 187 -0.94 -5.77 11.18
N ASN A 188 -0.09 -5.31 10.24
CA ASN A 188 -0.47 -4.32 9.23
C ASN A 188 -1.12 -4.96 8.00
N LYS A 189 -0.52 -6.03 7.45
CA LYS A 189 -1.04 -6.70 6.26
C LYS A 189 -0.45 -8.11 6.11
N HIS A 190 -1.31 -9.08 5.83
CA HIS A 190 -0.96 -10.51 5.77
C HIS A 190 0.03 -10.85 4.63
N SER A 191 0.16 -10.01 3.59
CA SER A 191 1.16 -10.16 2.52
C SER A 191 2.62 -10.17 3.04
N THR A 192 2.87 -9.69 4.26
CA THR A 192 4.15 -9.83 4.96
C THR A 192 4.57 -11.31 5.14
N LEU A 193 3.63 -12.27 5.18
CA LEU A 193 3.96 -13.71 5.14
C LEU A 193 4.66 -14.09 3.84
N SER A 194 4.14 -13.63 2.70
CA SER A 194 4.73 -13.89 1.39
C SER A 194 6.12 -13.24 1.25
N PHE A 195 6.28 -12.03 1.80
CA PHE A 195 7.59 -11.38 1.88
C PHE A 195 8.56 -12.17 2.76
N GLY A 196 8.15 -12.59 3.95
CA GLY A 196 8.96 -13.42 4.86
C GLY A 196 9.35 -14.77 4.24
N PHE A 197 8.44 -15.39 3.50
CA PHE A 197 8.71 -16.58 2.70
C PHE A 197 9.81 -16.32 1.66
N ALA A 198 9.71 -15.22 0.91
CA ALA A 198 10.70 -14.86 -0.10
C ALA A 198 12.09 -14.62 0.51
N VAL A 199 12.18 -13.92 1.65
CA VAL A 199 13.45 -13.75 2.40
C VAL A 199 14.01 -15.10 2.84
N THR A 200 13.17 -16.00 3.36
CA THR A 200 13.56 -17.34 3.81
C THR A 200 14.13 -18.15 2.66
N VAL A 201 13.44 -18.20 1.51
CA VAL A 201 13.93 -18.91 0.32
C VAL A 201 15.24 -18.31 -0.19
N ALA A 202 15.35 -16.99 -0.23
CA ALA A 202 16.58 -16.31 -0.64
C ALA A 202 17.78 -16.63 0.26
N LEU A 203 17.57 -16.69 1.57
CA LEU A 203 18.60 -17.14 2.52
C LEU A 203 19.02 -18.60 2.27
N LEU A 204 18.06 -19.51 2.06
CA LEU A 204 18.32 -20.92 1.81
C LEU A 204 19.10 -21.17 0.52
N LEU A 205 18.83 -20.39 -0.53
CA LEU A 205 19.48 -20.49 -1.83
C LEU A 205 20.89 -19.86 -1.87
N THR A 206 21.34 -19.24 -0.76
CA THR A 206 22.64 -18.60 -0.67
C THR A 206 23.51 -19.23 0.43
N HIS A 207 24.78 -18.77 0.51
CA HIS A 207 25.65 -19.18 1.62
C HIS A 207 25.15 -18.69 3.00
N HIS A 208 24.21 -17.75 3.02
CA HIS A 208 23.56 -17.25 4.25
C HIS A 208 22.57 -18.23 4.89
N ARG A 209 22.31 -19.41 4.26
CA ARG A 209 21.59 -20.52 4.89
C ARG A 209 22.17 -20.93 6.26
N ARG A 210 23.45 -20.57 6.53
CA ARG A 210 24.11 -20.80 7.82
C ARG A 210 23.45 -20.04 8.98
N GLU A 211 22.68 -18.96 8.71
CA GLU A 211 21.93 -18.23 9.73
C GLU A 211 20.87 -19.12 10.41
N PHE A 212 20.34 -20.13 9.70
CA PHE A 212 19.38 -21.09 10.27
C PHE A 212 20.02 -22.03 11.32
N ALA A 213 21.33 -22.16 11.35
CA ALA A 213 22.04 -22.86 12.43
C ALA A 213 22.19 -22.00 13.70
N ARG A 214 21.84 -20.72 13.65
CA ARG A 214 21.95 -19.79 14.76
C ARG A 214 20.59 -19.60 15.43
N ARG A 215 20.57 -19.50 16.76
CA ARG A 215 19.32 -19.33 17.53
C ARG A 215 18.54 -18.06 17.21
N TRP A 216 19.22 -17.00 16.76
CA TRP A 216 18.65 -15.65 16.63
C TRP A 216 17.54 -15.55 15.59
N ILE A 217 17.65 -16.26 14.47
CA ILE A 217 16.60 -16.29 13.45
C ILE A 217 15.33 -17.00 13.95
N TRP A 218 15.49 -18.04 14.79
CA TRP A 218 14.36 -18.76 15.39
C TRP A 218 13.68 -17.94 16.49
N ILE A 219 14.46 -17.20 17.29
CA ILE A 219 13.91 -16.25 18.26
C ILE A 219 13.15 -15.13 17.52
N ALA A 220 13.66 -14.63 16.40
CA ALA A 220 12.98 -13.66 15.56
C ALA A 220 11.64 -14.19 15.01
N ALA A 221 11.62 -15.43 14.53
CA ALA A 221 10.40 -16.11 14.10
C ALA A 221 9.39 -16.24 15.25
N ALA A 222 9.87 -16.60 16.45
CA ALA A 222 9.02 -16.67 17.65
C ALA A 222 8.46 -15.30 18.06
N ILE A 223 9.26 -14.22 17.97
CA ILE A 223 8.79 -12.85 18.21
C ILE A 223 7.70 -12.47 17.20
N ALA A 224 7.95 -12.70 15.91
CA ALA A 224 6.97 -12.39 14.87
C ALA A 224 5.65 -13.17 15.08
N LEU A 225 5.76 -14.46 15.39
CA LEU A 225 4.61 -15.31 15.69
C LEU A 225 3.86 -14.84 16.95
N ALA A 226 4.58 -14.48 18.02
CA ALA A 226 3.97 -14.01 19.26
C ALA A 226 3.20 -12.69 19.06
N LEU A 227 3.72 -11.77 18.23
CA LEU A 227 3.03 -10.53 17.87
C LEU A 227 1.79 -10.82 17.01
N PHE A 228 1.87 -11.76 16.08
CA PHE A 228 0.77 -12.11 15.18
C PHE A 228 -0.24 -13.09 15.81
N LEU A 229 0.08 -13.68 16.94
CA LEU A 229 -0.78 -14.67 17.61
C LEU A 229 -2.20 -14.17 17.94
N PRO A 230 -2.41 -12.92 18.42
CA PRO A 230 -3.76 -12.41 18.66
C PRO A 230 -4.64 -12.44 17.39
N ASN A 231 -4.09 -12.05 16.24
CA ASN A 231 -4.82 -12.11 14.97
C ASN A 231 -5.11 -13.55 14.56
N ILE A 232 -4.15 -14.47 14.69
CA ILE A 232 -4.36 -15.91 14.40
C ILE A 232 -5.51 -16.45 15.27
N LEU A 233 -5.49 -16.16 16.57
CA LEU A 233 -6.54 -16.62 17.49
C LEU A 233 -7.90 -16.02 17.13
N TRP A 234 -7.94 -14.76 16.71
CA TRP A 234 -9.15 -14.12 16.20
C TRP A 234 -9.66 -14.84 14.95
N GLN A 235 -8.81 -15.11 13.96
CA GLN A 235 -9.15 -15.84 12.74
C GLN A 235 -9.71 -17.24 13.04
N ILE A 236 -9.06 -17.99 13.95
CA ILE A 236 -9.54 -19.32 14.38
C ILE A 236 -10.93 -19.21 15.02
N ARG A 237 -11.13 -18.25 15.92
CA ARG A 237 -12.39 -18.05 16.63
C ARG A 237 -13.56 -17.72 15.69
N HIS A 238 -13.27 -17.04 14.58
CA HIS A 238 -14.22 -16.60 13.57
C HIS A 238 -14.21 -17.48 12.31
N HIS A 239 -13.65 -18.70 12.38
CA HIS A 239 -13.64 -19.67 11.28
C HIS A 239 -12.92 -19.21 10.01
N PHE A 240 -11.82 -18.42 10.14
CA PHE A 240 -10.97 -17.92 9.05
C PHE A 240 -11.71 -17.10 7.99
N PRO A 241 -12.42 -16.04 8.36
CA PRO A 241 -13.20 -15.23 7.42
C PRO A 241 -12.35 -14.63 6.29
N THR A 242 -11.08 -14.28 6.56
CA THR A 242 -10.16 -13.77 5.53
C THR A 242 -9.91 -14.81 4.42
N ILE A 243 -9.88 -16.10 4.74
CA ILE A 243 -9.70 -17.16 3.73
C ILE A 243 -10.97 -17.29 2.88
N GLU A 244 -12.13 -17.20 3.49
CA GLU A 244 -13.42 -17.23 2.79
C GLU A 244 -13.58 -16.02 1.88
N ASP A 245 -13.28 -14.81 2.34
CA ASP A 245 -13.26 -13.59 1.54
C ASP A 245 -12.37 -13.72 0.30
N LEU A 246 -11.12 -14.16 0.47
CA LEU A 246 -10.20 -14.39 -0.64
C LEU A 246 -10.71 -15.45 -1.64
N ALA A 247 -11.40 -16.50 -1.14
CA ALA A 247 -11.99 -17.53 -1.98
C ALA A 247 -13.19 -17.00 -2.78
N ASN A 248 -14.02 -16.15 -2.16
CA ASN A 248 -15.17 -15.51 -2.80
C ASN A 248 -14.72 -14.52 -3.87
N VAL A 249 -13.78 -13.61 -3.56
CA VAL A 249 -13.18 -12.68 -4.54
C VAL A 249 -12.66 -13.41 -5.78
N ARG A 250 -12.05 -14.58 -5.59
CA ARG A 250 -11.58 -15.44 -6.70
C ARG A 250 -12.74 -16.06 -7.48
N ARG A 251 -13.74 -16.59 -6.78
CA ARG A 251 -14.89 -17.28 -7.38
C ARG A 251 -15.73 -16.32 -8.21
N GLU A 252 -15.91 -15.11 -7.75
CA GLU A 252 -16.69 -14.06 -8.41
C GLU A 252 -15.93 -13.36 -9.52
N GLY A 253 -14.61 -13.60 -9.63
CA GLY A 253 -13.78 -12.97 -10.65
C GLY A 253 -13.68 -11.46 -10.52
N LYS A 254 -13.75 -10.93 -9.30
CA LYS A 254 -13.76 -9.49 -9.01
C LYS A 254 -12.50 -8.78 -9.53
N ASN A 255 -11.34 -9.42 -9.38
CA ASN A 255 -10.06 -8.82 -9.76
C ASN A 255 -9.73 -9.06 -11.24
N VAL A 256 -9.10 -8.06 -11.86
CA VAL A 256 -8.51 -8.23 -13.19
C VAL A 256 -7.27 -9.11 -13.06
N VAL A 257 -7.27 -10.24 -13.77
CA VAL A 257 -6.14 -11.15 -13.85
C VAL A 257 -5.26 -10.76 -15.04
N LEU A 258 -4.02 -10.41 -14.77
CA LEU A 258 -3.05 -10.02 -15.79
C LEU A 258 -2.23 -11.25 -16.23
N GLY A 259 -1.95 -11.35 -17.53
CA GLY A 259 -0.95 -12.31 -18.01
C GLY A 259 0.48 -11.80 -17.73
N PRO A 260 1.52 -12.68 -17.83
CA PRO A 260 2.89 -12.36 -17.40
C PRO A 260 3.48 -11.09 -17.97
N LEU A 261 3.34 -10.86 -19.28
CA LEU A 261 3.85 -9.65 -19.93
C LEU A 261 3.11 -8.39 -19.50
N ALA A 262 1.79 -8.49 -19.29
CA ALA A 262 0.98 -7.39 -18.80
C ALA A 262 1.35 -7.07 -17.35
N PHE A 263 1.58 -8.09 -16.51
CA PHE A 263 2.01 -7.91 -15.13
C PHE A 263 3.36 -7.19 -15.04
N VAL A 264 4.36 -7.59 -15.85
CA VAL A 264 5.66 -6.89 -15.94
C VAL A 264 5.49 -5.45 -16.43
N LYS A 265 4.63 -5.22 -17.44
CA LYS A 265 4.36 -3.89 -17.97
C LYS A 265 3.77 -2.98 -16.89
N GLU A 266 2.80 -3.47 -16.12
CA GLU A 266 2.20 -2.69 -15.04
C GLU A 266 3.23 -2.36 -13.94
N GLN A 267 4.19 -3.26 -13.62
CA GLN A 267 5.28 -2.92 -12.70
C GLN A 267 6.10 -1.72 -13.18
N ILE A 268 6.37 -1.64 -14.49
CA ILE A 268 7.11 -0.50 -15.06
C ILE A 268 6.30 0.79 -14.93
N ILE A 269 4.99 0.71 -15.15
CA ILE A 269 4.08 1.86 -15.06
C ILE A 269 3.92 2.31 -13.59
N ASP A 270 3.66 1.37 -12.69
CA ASP A 270 3.40 1.63 -11.27
C ASP A 270 4.62 2.25 -10.56
N ILE A 271 5.82 1.77 -10.89
CA ILE A 271 7.06 2.30 -10.30
C ILE A 271 7.51 3.59 -11.03
N GLY A 272 7.12 3.75 -12.26
CA GLY A 272 7.48 4.84 -13.15
C GLY A 272 8.52 4.43 -14.21
N PRO A 273 8.21 4.56 -15.50
CA PRO A 273 9.09 4.14 -16.59
C PRO A 273 10.48 4.76 -16.53
N ILE A 274 10.58 6.00 -16.04
CA ILE A 274 11.85 6.73 -15.88
C ILE A 274 12.74 6.12 -14.80
N LEU A 275 12.14 5.48 -13.79
CA LEU A 275 12.86 4.81 -12.72
C LEU A 275 13.31 3.38 -13.08
N LEU A 276 12.88 2.86 -14.24
CA LEU A 276 13.27 1.52 -14.72
C LEU A 276 14.80 1.29 -14.72
N PRO A 277 15.63 2.18 -15.29
CA PRO A 277 17.09 1.97 -15.26
C PRO A 277 17.66 1.93 -13.84
N VAL A 278 17.06 2.68 -12.91
CA VAL A 278 17.51 2.72 -11.51
C VAL A 278 17.23 1.38 -10.84
N TRP A 279 15.96 0.95 -10.78
CA TRP A 279 15.64 -0.29 -10.07
C TRP A 279 16.18 -1.54 -10.77
N LEU A 280 16.25 -1.54 -12.11
CA LEU A 280 16.79 -2.68 -12.86
C LEU A 280 18.30 -2.84 -12.63
N SER A 281 19.07 -1.73 -12.60
CA SER A 281 20.49 -1.79 -12.26
C SER A 281 20.73 -2.30 -10.84
N GLY A 282 19.87 -1.92 -9.89
CA GLY A 282 19.89 -2.44 -8.53
C GLY A 282 19.62 -3.95 -8.47
N LEU A 283 18.59 -4.42 -9.18
CA LEU A 283 18.26 -5.85 -9.26
C LEU A 283 19.42 -6.66 -9.87
N VAL A 284 19.96 -6.20 -11.00
CA VAL A 284 21.08 -6.87 -11.68
C VAL A 284 22.31 -6.93 -10.78
N TRP A 285 22.61 -5.85 -10.09
CA TRP A 285 23.71 -5.83 -9.12
C TRP A 285 23.49 -6.82 -8.00
N PHE A 286 22.33 -6.80 -7.34
CA PHE A 286 22.03 -7.74 -6.26
C PHE A 286 22.12 -9.20 -6.69
N LEU A 287 21.66 -9.55 -7.88
CA LEU A 287 21.73 -10.94 -8.36
C LEU A 287 23.17 -11.38 -8.68
N ARG A 288 24.05 -10.47 -9.11
CA ARG A 288 25.45 -10.77 -9.46
C ARG A 288 26.38 -10.76 -8.25
N ASP A 289 26.17 -9.85 -7.32
CA ASP A 289 27.02 -9.71 -6.14
C ASP A 289 26.70 -10.80 -5.11
N ARG A 290 27.72 -11.61 -4.76
CA ARG A 290 27.53 -12.75 -3.83
C ARG A 290 27.03 -12.35 -2.46
N ARG A 291 27.39 -11.16 -1.97
CA ARG A 291 27.00 -10.63 -0.67
C ARG A 291 25.53 -10.20 -0.65
N TRP A 292 25.12 -9.44 -1.68
CA TRP A 292 23.81 -8.85 -1.76
C TRP A 292 22.77 -9.73 -2.47
N ARG A 293 23.19 -10.92 -2.95
CA ARG A 293 22.33 -11.85 -3.71
C ARG A 293 21.04 -12.22 -2.99
N VAL A 294 21.07 -12.27 -1.64
CA VAL A 294 19.84 -12.47 -0.84
C VAL A 294 18.77 -11.44 -1.20
N LEU A 295 19.12 -10.16 -1.34
CA LEU A 295 18.18 -9.09 -1.67
C LEU A 295 17.58 -9.27 -3.06
N GLY A 296 18.42 -9.56 -4.06
CA GLY A 296 17.96 -9.83 -5.43
C GLY A 296 17.07 -11.06 -5.54
N LEU A 297 17.41 -12.14 -4.84
CA LEU A 297 16.59 -13.35 -4.80
C LEU A 297 15.30 -13.13 -4.03
N THR A 298 15.30 -12.33 -2.94
CA THR A 298 14.05 -11.96 -2.25
C THR A 298 13.07 -11.30 -3.21
N PHE A 299 13.53 -10.34 -4.01
CA PHE A 299 12.69 -9.73 -5.03
C PHE A 299 12.21 -10.76 -6.06
N ALA A 300 13.12 -11.54 -6.63
CA ALA A 300 12.78 -12.50 -7.69
C ALA A 300 11.76 -13.54 -7.21
N VAL A 301 11.96 -14.12 -6.02
CA VAL A 301 11.04 -15.10 -5.43
C VAL A 301 9.68 -14.48 -5.14
N PHE A 302 9.68 -13.27 -4.56
CA PHE A 302 8.43 -12.57 -4.26
C PHE A 302 7.65 -12.22 -5.53
N PHE A 303 8.35 -11.70 -6.54
CA PHE A 303 7.75 -11.36 -7.84
C PHE A 303 7.09 -12.60 -8.49
N VAL A 304 7.83 -13.72 -8.58
CA VAL A 304 7.29 -14.97 -9.14
C VAL A 304 6.11 -15.48 -8.31
N LEU A 305 6.18 -15.38 -6.98
CA LEU A 305 5.08 -15.79 -6.11
C LEU A 305 3.82 -14.97 -6.39
N MET A 306 3.93 -13.65 -6.55
CA MET A 306 2.78 -12.78 -6.87
C MET A 306 2.22 -13.06 -8.26
N GLU A 307 3.07 -13.28 -9.24
CA GLU A 307 2.67 -13.66 -10.60
C GLU A 307 1.89 -14.98 -10.60
N VAL A 308 2.43 -16.03 -10.00
CA VAL A 308 1.79 -17.36 -9.92
C VAL A 308 0.49 -17.32 -9.11
N ALA A 309 0.43 -16.47 -8.08
CA ALA A 309 -0.79 -16.27 -7.28
C ALA A 309 -1.86 -15.46 -8.00
N HIS A 310 -1.60 -14.91 -9.19
CA HIS A 310 -2.48 -13.96 -9.89
C HIS A 310 -2.86 -12.76 -9.00
N ALA A 311 -1.88 -12.27 -8.23
CA ALA A 311 -2.08 -11.16 -7.32
C ALA A 311 -2.30 -9.84 -8.07
N LYS A 312 -2.94 -8.87 -7.41
CA LYS A 312 -3.03 -7.49 -7.94
C LYS A 312 -1.62 -6.95 -8.18
N ASN A 313 -1.39 -6.27 -9.32
CA ASN A 313 -0.08 -5.76 -9.72
C ASN A 313 0.61 -4.90 -8.64
N TYR A 314 -0.15 -4.06 -7.96
CA TYR A 314 0.40 -3.17 -6.95
C TYR A 314 0.88 -3.88 -5.66
N TYR A 315 0.63 -5.18 -5.46
CA TYR A 315 1.15 -5.90 -4.29
C TYR A 315 2.69 -6.02 -4.30
N VAL A 316 3.33 -5.76 -5.43
CA VAL A 316 4.79 -5.85 -5.56
C VAL A 316 5.50 -4.53 -5.20
N PHE A 317 4.82 -3.36 -5.28
CA PHE A 317 5.50 -2.08 -5.08
C PHE A 317 6.25 -1.93 -3.74
N PRO A 318 5.82 -2.54 -2.60
CA PRO A 318 6.49 -2.36 -1.32
C PRO A 318 7.97 -2.79 -1.29
N ILE A 319 8.39 -3.66 -2.21
CA ILE A 319 9.78 -4.16 -2.25
C ILE A 319 10.70 -3.33 -3.15
N TYR A 320 10.17 -2.48 -4.03
CA TYR A 320 10.98 -1.70 -4.98
C TYR A 320 11.91 -0.65 -4.36
N PRO A 321 11.60 0.00 -3.23
CA PRO A 321 12.54 0.96 -2.62
C PRO A 321 13.92 0.36 -2.35
N MET A 322 14.02 -0.94 -2.04
CA MET A 322 15.28 -1.68 -1.94
C MET A 322 16.06 -1.66 -3.26
N LEU A 323 15.38 -1.91 -4.38
CA LEU A 323 16.01 -1.92 -5.71
C LEU A 323 16.44 -0.52 -6.13
N LEU A 324 15.64 0.50 -5.82
CA LEU A 324 15.97 1.91 -6.07
C LEU A 324 17.20 2.33 -5.26
N ALA A 325 17.32 1.88 -4.01
CA ALA A 325 18.51 2.12 -3.19
C ALA A 325 19.75 1.46 -3.78
N GLY A 326 19.65 0.18 -4.20
CA GLY A 326 20.75 -0.54 -4.85
C GLY A 326 21.17 0.10 -6.18
N GLY A 327 20.19 0.48 -7.01
CA GLY A 327 20.45 1.13 -8.29
C GLY A 327 21.13 2.50 -8.15
N ALA A 328 20.76 3.27 -7.14
CA ALA A 328 21.41 4.54 -6.85
C ALA A 328 22.89 4.36 -6.51
N VAL A 329 23.25 3.30 -5.76
CA VAL A 329 24.63 2.94 -5.44
C VAL A 329 25.40 2.56 -6.72
N VAL A 330 24.80 1.73 -7.58
CA VAL A 330 25.41 1.33 -8.86
C VAL A 330 25.68 2.55 -9.75
N ILE A 331 24.70 3.44 -9.87
CA ILE A 331 24.82 4.66 -10.70
C ILE A 331 25.93 5.58 -10.17
N GLU A 332 25.98 5.81 -8.85
CA GLU A 332 27.06 6.61 -8.24
C GLU A 332 28.43 6.00 -8.55
N SER A 333 28.61 4.69 -8.30
CA SER A 333 29.87 3.98 -8.55
C SER A 333 30.26 3.99 -10.03
N ALA A 334 29.31 3.86 -10.94
CA ALA A 334 29.56 3.92 -12.38
C ALA A 334 30.04 5.32 -12.82
N ILE A 335 29.41 6.37 -12.26
CA ILE A 335 29.86 7.75 -12.53
C ILE A 335 31.26 7.95 -11.97
N GLU A 336 31.54 7.56 -10.73
CA GLU A 336 32.85 7.74 -10.10
C GLU A 336 33.94 6.99 -10.84
N SER A 337 33.76 5.70 -11.14
CA SER A 337 34.76 4.90 -11.86
C SER A 337 35.05 5.40 -13.28
N THR A 338 34.07 6.03 -13.93
CA THR A 338 34.23 6.63 -15.26
C THR A 338 35.14 7.87 -15.21
N PHE A 339 35.06 8.65 -14.14
CA PHE A 339 35.77 9.94 -14.04
C PHE A 339 37.06 9.87 -13.20
N GLU A 340 37.20 8.91 -12.28
CA GLU A 340 38.47 8.67 -11.57
C GLU A 340 39.64 8.36 -12.52
N ARG A 341 39.37 7.75 -13.67
CA ARG A 341 40.38 7.49 -14.73
C ARG A 341 40.78 8.73 -15.52
N ARG A 342 40.06 9.86 -15.35
CA ARG A 342 40.28 11.13 -16.04
C ARG A 342 40.74 12.17 -15.04
N LEU A 343 42.03 12.43 -14.94
CA LEU A 343 42.60 13.43 -14.03
C LEU A 343 42.37 14.86 -14.53
N GLY A 344 41.95 15.79 -13.66
CA GLY A 344 41.93 17.23 -13.90
C GLY A 344 40.57 17.90 -13.62
N THR A 345 40.55 19.23 -13.63
CA THR A 345 39.40 20.09 -13.34
C THR A 345 38.22 19.85 -14.29
N ARG A 346 38.48 19.56 -15.56
CA ARG A 346 37.44 19.21 -16.55
C ARG A 346 36.74 17.90 -16.21
N ALA A 347 37.45 16.90 -15.66
CA ALA A 347 36.84 15.63 -15.23
C ALA A 347 35.87 15.85 -14.07
N ALA A 348 36.23 16.65 -13.06
CA ALA A 348 35.36 17.00 -11.95
C ALA A 348 34.08 17.75 -12.39
N GLN A 349 34.21 18.71 -13.31
CA GLN A 349 33.08 19.42 -13.89
C GLN A 349 32.13 18.48 -14.64
N THR A 350 32.70 17.58 -15.47
CA THR A 350 31.91 16.60 -16.24
C THR A 350 31.21 15.60 -15.32
N GLN A 351 31.87 15.15 -14.25
CA GLN A 351 31.26 14.29 -13.24
C GLN A 351 30.05 14.96 -12.58
N THR A 352 30.20 16.23 -12.18
CA THR A 352 29.11 17.01 -11.59
C THR A 352 27.95 17.20 -12.58
N ALA A 353 28.28 17.51 -13.86
CA ALA A 353 27.27 17.63 -14.91
C ALA A 353 26.52 16.30 -15.16
N THR A 354 27.25 15.15 -15.14
CA THR A 354 26.63 13.83 -15.28
C THR A 354 25.70 13.52 -14.10
N ARG A 355 26.12 13.80 -12.87
CA ARG A 355 25.27 13.65 -11.68
C ARG A 355 24.00 14.53 -11.78
N ALA A 356 24.16 15.76 -12.22
CA ALA A 356 23.03 16.67 -12.45
C ALA A 356 22.10 16.15 -13.55
N ALA A 357 22.65 15.66 -14.67
CA ALA A 357 21.85 15.09 -15.76
C ALA A 357 21.02 13.89 -15.32
N VAL A 358 21.60 12.96 -14.57
CA VAL A 358 20.85 11.81 -14.03
C VAL A 358 19.74 12.27 -13.06
N ALA A 359 20.03 13.23 -12.20
CA ALA A 359 19.00 13.80 -11.31
C ALA A 359 17.87 14.48 -12.11
N ILE A 360 18.19 15.23 -13.15
CA ILE A 360 17.20 15.86 -14.05
C ILE A 360 16.34 14.79 -14.74
N ILE A 361 16.95 13.67 -15.18
CA ILE A 361 16.18 12.56 -15.75
C ILE A 361 15.20 11.98 -14.72
N VAL A 362 15.60 11.82 -13.47
CA VAL A 362 14.66 11.35 -12.41
C VAL A 362 13.56 12.39 -12.14
N PHE A 363 13.87 13.68 -12.18
CA PHE A 363 12.86 14.75 -12.10
C PHE A 363 11.88 14.74 -13.27
N ALA A 364 12.23 14.14 -14.42
CA ALA A 364 11.27 13.94 -15.51
C ALA A 364 10.12 12.98 -15.14
N SER A 365 10.13 12.38 -13.95
CA SER A 365 8.96 11.68 -13.36
C SER A 365 7.89 12.65 -12.80
N LEU A 366 8.17 13.94 -12.63
CA LEU A 366 7.21 14.93 -12.10
C LEU A 366 5.85 14.96 -12.82
N PRO A 367 5.75 14.79 -14.15
CA PRO A 367 4.47 14.69 -14.82
C PRO A 367 3.54 13.57 -14.33
N ALA A 368 4.08 12.53 -13.71
CA ALA A 368 3.27 11.47 -13.11
C ALA A 368 2.63 11.88 -11.76
N VAL A 369 3.19 12.86 -11.07
CA VAL A 369 2.71 13.30 -9.74
C VAL A 369 1.23 13.72 -9.74
N PRO A 370 0.74 14.56 -10.67
CA PRO A 370 -0.68 14.92 -10.70
C PRO A 370 -1.63 13.76 -10.98
N LEU A 371 -1.14 12.65 -11.56
CA LEU A 371 -1.97 11.47 -11.86
C LEU A 371 -2.26 10.62 -10.62
N VAL A 372 -1.41 10.71 -9.59
CA VAL A 372 -1.42 9.83 -8.42
C VAL A 372 -1.50 10.60 -7.09
N THR A 373 -1.67 11.91 -7.17
CA THR A 373 -1.91 12.77 -6.01
C THR A 373 -3.13 13.64 -6.25
N TRP A 374 -3.71 14.17 -5.17
CA TRP A 374 -4.95 14.94 -5.22
C TRP A 374 -4.70 16.43 -5.55
N MET A 375 -3.70 16.71 -6.40
CA MET A 375 -3.23 18.07 -6.72
C MET A 375 -4.18 18.83 -7.64
N LEU A 376 -4.81 18.14 -8.60
CA LEU A 376 -5.69 18.71 -9.60
C LEU A 376 -7.17 18.45 -9.26
N PRO A 377 -8.09 19.39 -9.52
CA PRO A 377 -9.52 19.09 -9.53
C PRO A 377 -9.88 18.02 -10.56
N PRO A 378 -10.99 17.26 -10.38
CA PRO A 378 -11.34 16.11 -11.23
C PRO A 378 -11.39 16.43 -12.72
N GLU A 379 -11.97 17.59 -13.11
CA GLU A 379 -12.07 18.00 -14.51
C GLU A 379 -10.68 18.27 -15.13
N ARG A 380 -9.79 18.91 -14.36
CA ARG A 380 -8.41 19.19 -14.81
C ARG A 380 -7.57 17.93 -14.86
N LEU A 381 -7.79 16.99 -13.92
CA LEU A 381 -7.13 15.69 -13.94
C LEU A 381 -7.53 14.91 -15.19
N LEU A 382 -8.83 14.85 -15.50
CA LEU A 382 -9.33 14.19 -16.69
C LEU A 382 -8.79 14.83 -17.98
N ALA A 383 -8.77 16.15 -18.06
CA ALA A 383 -8.17 16.88 -19.18
C ALA A 383 -6.67 16.58 -19.31
N TYR A 384 -5.95 16.51 -18.19
CA TYR A 384 -4.53 16.18 -18.17
C TYR A 384 -4.27 14.74 -18.63
N GLN A 385 -5.03 13.76 -18.13
CA GLN A 385 -4.96 12.36 -18.57
C GLN A 385 -5.16 12.23 -20.07
N ASN A 386 -6.17 12.89 -20.61
CA ASN A 386 -6.47 12.90 -22.04
C ASN A 386 -5.34 13.56 -22.86
N ALA A 387 -4.77 14.67 -22.38
CA ALA A 387 -3.71 15.38 -23.08
C ALA A 387 -2.42 14.56 -23.21
N ILE A 388 -2.09 13.72 -22.20
CA ILE A 388 -0.90 12.87 -22.24
C ILE A 388 -1.19 11.44 -22.72
N GLY A 389 -2.46 11.13 -23.07
CA GLY A 389 -2.87 9.79 -23.52
C GLY A 389 -2.82 8.71 -22.44
N PHE A 390 -2.85 9.10 -21.16
CA PHE A 390 -2.84 8.16 -20.04
C PHE A 390 -4.22 7.53 -19.84
N LYS A 391 -4.26 6.20 -19.86
CA LYS A 391 -5.45 5.42 -19.51
C LYS A 391 -5.15 4.62 -18.26
N PRO A 392 -5.85 4.87 -17.14
CA PRO A 392 -5.65 4.12 -15.92
C PRO A 392 -5.98 2.63 -16.13
N ALA A 393 -5.17 1.76 -15.54
CA ALA A 393 -5.46 0.33 -15.51
C ALA A 393 -6.67 0.07 -14.60
N LYS A 394 -7.55 -0.84 -15.01
CA LYS A 394 -8.63 -1.34 -14.15
C LYS A 394 -8.05 -2.35 -13.16
N ALA A 395 -8.30 -2.17 -11.88
CA ALA A 395 -7.95 -3.13 -10.83
C ALA A 395 -9.07 -4.18 -10.63
N GLU A 396 -10.32 -3.78 -10.84
CA GLU A 396 -11.51 -4.62 -10.72
C GLU A 396 -12.31 -4.64 -12.04
N VAL A 397 -12.92 -5.78 -12.33
CA VAL A 397 -13.60 -6.03 -13.62
C VAL A 397 -14.81 -5.10 -13.81
N HIS A 398 -15.58 -4.91 -12.74
CA HIS A 398 -16.81 -4.11 -12.76
C HIS A 398 -16.58 -2.61 -12.54
N HIS A 399 -15.30 -2.20 -12.44
CA HIS A 399 -14.99 -0.80 -12.24
C HIS A 399 -15.35 0.06 -13.47
N GLU A 400 -16.34 0.92 -13.31
CA GLU A 400 -16.76 1.90 -14.32
C GLU A 400 -16.72 3.32 -13.73
N SER A 401 -15.70 4.07 -14.12
CA SER A 401 -15.56 5.49 -13.78
C SER A 401 -14.72 6.20 -14.83
N LEU A 402 -14.88 7.53 -14.91
CA LEU A 402 -14.04 8.40 -15.72
C LEU A 402 -12.63 8.57 -15.13
N LEU A 403 -12.47 8.32 -13.84
CA LEU A 403 -11.24 8.47 -13.07
C LEU A 403 -10.71 7.10 -12.60
N PRO A 404 -9.40 7.00 -12.27
CA PRO A 404 -8.87 5.81 -11.61
C PRO A 404 -9.63 5.50 -10.31
N GLN A 405 -9.83 4.22 -10.02
CA GLN A 405 -10.61 3.75 -8.86
C GLN A 405 -10.24 4.45 -7.54
N PRO A 406 -8.95 4.57 -7.12
CA PRO A 406 -8.61 5.21 -5.86
C PRO A 406 -9.02 6.68 -5.78
N ILE A 407 -9.31 7.29 -6.93
CA ILE A 407 -9.78 8.67 -7.03
C ILE A 407 -11.30 8.71 -7.08
N ALA A 408 -11.93 7.86 -7.90
CA ALA A 408 -13.38 7.77 -8.07
C ALA A 408 -14.09 7.44 -6.75
N ASP A 409 -13.54 6.51 -5.97
CA ASP A 409 -14.06 6.09 -4.65
C ASP A 409 -14.04 7.19 -3.57
N GLN A 410 -13.65 8.42 -3.91
CA GLN A 410 -13.66 9.57 -3.01
C GLN A 410 -14.84 10.53 -3.25
N PHE A 411 -15.71 10.24 -4.22
CA PHE A 411 -16.82 11.10 -4.60
C PHE A 411 -18.16 10.53 -4.21
N GLY A 412 -19.11 11.43 -3.96
CA GLY A 412 -20.52 11.11 -3.77
C GLY A 412 -20.97 10.85 -2.34
N TRP A 413 -20.07 10.60 -1.41
CA TRP A 413 -20.44 10.19 -0.06
C TRP A 413 -21.27 11.22 0.71
N PRO A 414 -20.90 12.51 0.81
CA PRO A 414 -21.73 13.52 1.48
C PRO A 414 -23.07 13.76 0.79
N GLU A 415 -23.08 13.73 -0.54
CA GLU A 415 -24.27 13.93 -1.37
C GLU A 415 -25.27 12.80 -1.14
N MET A 416 -24.82 11.53 -1.23
CA MET A 416 -25.63 10.36 -0.94
C MET A 416 -26.24 10.41 0.47
N VAL A 417 -25.44 10.79 1.48
CA VAL A 417 -25.93 10.90 2.86
C VAL A 417 -26.96 12.03 2.98
N GLY A 418 -26.77 13.14 2.26
CA GLY A 418 -27.74 14.24 2.18
C GLY A 418 -29.08 13.79 1.58
N GLU A 419 -29.06 12.99 0.52
CA GLU A 419 -30.26 12.41 -0.12
C GLU A 419 -30.97 11.43 0.81
N VAL A 420 -30.24 10.53 1.46
CA VAL A 420 -30.78 9.63 2.49
C VAL A 420 -31.43 10.44 3.63
N ALA A 421 -30.78 11.53 4.05
CA ALA A 421 -31.31 12.40 5.09
C ALA A 421 -32.59 13.13 4.65
N ALA A 422 -32.66 13.57 3.41
CA ALA A 422 -33.88 14.17 2.85
C ALA A 422 -35.05 13.17 2.86
N ILE A 423 -34.81 11.93 2.43
CA ILE A 423 -35.81 10.86 2.47
C ILE A 423 -36.25 10.60 3.91
N TYR A 424 -35.31 10.36 4.82
CA TYR A 424 -35.59 10.02 6.22
C TYR A 424 -36.37 11.12 6.96
N ASN A 425 -35.94 12.40 6.75
CA ASN A 425 -36.55 13.54 7.41
C ASN A 425 -37.91 13.96 6.81
N SER A 426 -38.24 13.52 5.59
CA SER A 426 -39.57 13.72 4.99
C SER A 426 -40.67 12.81 5.61
N LEU A 427 -40.25 11.75 6.31
CA LEU A 427 -41.19 10.78 6.90
C LEU A 427 -41.92 11.37 8.13
N PRO A 428 -43.21 11.03 8.34
CA PRO A 428 -43.89 11.32 9.59
C PRO A 428 -43.13 10.74 10.79
N PRO A 429 -43.20 11.38 11.97
CA PRO A 429 -42.45 10.93 13.16
C PRO A 429 -42.62 9.44 13.50
N ASP A 430 -43.86 8.94 13.42
CA ASP A 430 -44.17 7.52 13.71
C ASP A 430 -43.60 6.56 12.68
N GLU A 431 -43.58 6.93 11.39
CA GLU A 431 -42.96 6.16 10.32
C GLU A 431 -41.44 6.22 10.43
N ARG A 432 -40.87 7.40 10.71
CA ARG A 432 -39.44 7.62 10.90
C ARG A 432 -38.88 6.75 12.03
N ALA A 433 -39.57 6.65 13.17
CA ALA A 433 -39.17 5.81 14.29
C ALA A 433 -39.12 4.30 13.96
N GLN A 434 -39.81 3.88 12.91
CA GLN A 434 -39.87 2.50 12.42
C GLN A 434 -39.04 2.27 11.14
N THR A 435 -38.25 3.26 10.73
CA THR A 435 -37.43 3.21 9.51
C THR A 435 -35.95 3.11 9.84
N GLY A 436 -35.31 2.04 9.38
CA GLY A 436 -33.86 1.84 9.45
C GLY A 436 -33.14 2.21 8.15
N ILE A 437 -31.81 2.22 8.18
CA ILE A 437 -30.98 2.43 7.00
C ILE A 437 -30.16 1.18 6.75
N TRP A 438 -30.26 0.65 5.54
CA TRP A 438 -29.55 -0.52 5.08
C TRP A 438 -28.61 -0.16 3.93
N ALA A 439 -27.33 -0.38 4.14
CA ALA A 439 -26.28 -0.15 3.15
C ALA A 439 -25.84 -1.48 2.49
N GLY A 440 -25.71 -1.48 1.19
CA GLY A 440 -25.24 -2.63 0.42
C GLY A 440 -23.81 -2.99 0.73
N ASN A 441 -22.94 -1.97 0.92
CA ASN A 441 -21.53 -2.17 1.21
C ASN A 441 -21.03 -1.37 2.43
N TYR A 442 -19.79 -1.66 2.84
CA TYR A 442 -19.13 -1.03 3.99
C TYR A 442 -18.86 0.47 3.80
N GLY A 443 -18.64 0.92 2.55
CA GLY A 443 -18.37 2.33 2.24
C GLY A 443 -19.60 3.20 2.49
N GLU A 444 -20.77 2.77 2.01
CA GLU A 444 -22.06 3.42 2.24
C GLU A 444 -22.40 3.46 3.73
N ALA A 445 -22.27 2.30 4.41
CA ALA A 445 -22.48 2.24 5.86
C ALA A 445 -21.56 3.22 6.59
N GLY A 446 -20.28 3.23 6.27
CA GLY A 446 -19.29 4.13 6.84
C GLY A 446 -19.59 5.60 6.56
N ALA A 447 -20.06 5.94 5.35
CA ALA A 447 -20.48 7.30 5.00
C ALA A 447 -21.67 7.77 5.84
N ILE A 448 -22.71 6.95 5.94
CA ILE A 448 -23.88 7.26 6.80
C ILE A 448 -23.44 7.41 8.27
N ASN A 449 -22.59 6.53 8.77
CA ASN A 449 -22.12 6.55 10.15
C ASN A 449 -21.19 7.74 10.46
N LEU A 450 -20.51 8.29 9.43
CA LEU A 450 -19.67 9.47 9.57
C LEU A 450 -20.47 10.78 9.43
N PHE A 451 -21.24 10.93 8.35
CA PHE A 451 -21.91 12.18 7.99
C PHE A 451 -23.36 12.26 8.48
N GLY A 452 -24.01 11.11 8.72
CA GLY A 452 -25.41 11.05 9.10
C GLY A 452 -25.78 11.74 10.42
N PRO A 453 -24.93 11.71 11.48
CA PRO A 453 -25.24 12.36 12.76
C PRO A 453 -25.58 13.84 12.66
N GLN A 454 -24.96 14.61 11.74
CA GLN A 454 -25.28 16.02 11.51
C GLN A 454 -26.71 16.25 11.00
N TYR A 455 -27.33 15.23 10.39
CA TYR A 455 -28.69 15.25 9.87
C TYR A 455 -29.69 14.52 10.77
N GLY A 456 -29.24 13.99 11.92
CA GLY A 456 -30.08 13.19 12.83
C GLY A 456 -30.40 11.80 12.32
N LEU A 457 -29.62 11.26 11.38
CA LEU A 457 -29.80 9.88 10.89
C LEU A 457 -29.42 8.85 11.94
N PRO A 458 -30.16 7.70 12.02
CA PRO A 458 -29.70 6.55 12.78
C PRO A 458 -28.46 5.92 12.10
N ARG A 459 -27.78 5.04 12.83
CA ARG A 459 -26.69 4.23 12.29
C ARG A 459 -27.19 3.38 11.12
N ALA A 460 -26.37 3.27 10.07
CA ALA A 460 -26.60 2.32 9.00
C ALA A 460 -26.08 0.94 9.36
N TYR A 461 -26.72 -0.08 8.81
CA TYR A 461 -26.37 -1.48 8.94
C TYR A 461 -26.02 -2.07 7.59
N SER A 462 -24.99 -2.90 7.56
CA SER A 462 -24.57 -3.65 6.38
C SER A 462 -24.15 -5.06 6.78
N ARG A 463 -24.36 -6.02 5.90
CA ARG A 463 -23.84 -7.39 6.06
C ARG A 463 -22.51 -7.60 5.34
N HIS A 464 -21.97 -6.55 4.75
CA HIS A 464 -20.74 -6.59 3.99
C HIS A 464 -19.54 -6.53 4.91
N GLN A 465 -18.56 -7.39 4.67
CA GLN A 465 -17.30 -7.48 5.38
C GLN A 465 -17.49 -7.54 6.92
N THR A 466 -16.66 -6.85 7.68
CA THR A 466 -16.67 -6.89 9.14
C THR A 466 -17.93 -6.25 9.76
N HIS A 467 -18.68 -5.44 9.01
CA HIS A 467 -19.95 -4.88 9.49
C HIS A 467 -20.93 -5.97 9.97
N TRP A 468 -20.88 -7.15 9.35
CA TRP A 468 -21.69 -8.28 9.75
C TRP A 468 -21.44 -8.72 11.22
N TYR A 469 -20.18 -8.73 11.66
CA TYR A 469 -19.81 -9.08 13.05
C TYR A 469 -20.28 -8.06 14.09
N TRP A 470 -20.58 -6.82 13.69
CA TRP A 470 -21.08 -5.81 14.61
C TRP A 470 -22.57 -5.94 14.90
N GLY A 471 -23.21 -6.94 14.32
CA GLY A 471 -24.55 -7.40 14.63
C GLY A 471 -25.70 -6.64 13.95
N PRO A 472 -26.91 -7.21 14.05
CA PRO A 472 -28.12 -6.61 13.47
C PRO A 472 -28.54 -5.35 14.21
N PRO A 473 -29.45 -4.55 13.62
CA PRO A 473 -30.07 -3.43 14.32
C PRO A 473 -30.74 -3.89 15.63
N PRO A 474 -30.78 -3.04 16.67
CA PRO A 474 -31.32 -3.39 17.98
C PRO A 474 -32.82 -3.62 17.97
N GLN A 475 -33.51 -3.16 16.93
CA GLN A 475 -34.97 -3.32 16.76
C GLN A 475 -35.30 -3.82 15.35
N VAL A 476 -36.46 -4.44 15.20
CA VAL A 476 -37.01 -4.79 13.89
C VAL A 476 -37.66 -3.56 13.28
N TYR A 477 -37.12 -3.10 12.15
CA TYR A 477 -37.70 -1.99 11.40
C TYR A 477 -38.82 -2.50 10.49
N LYS A 478 -39.91 -1.75 10.38
CA LYS A 478 -40.99 -2.02 9.41
C LYS A 478 -40.64 -1.49 8.02
N ASN A 479 -39.84 -0.44 7.97
CA ASN A 479 -39.40 0.20 6.75
C ASN A 479 -37.88 0.29 6.70
N LEU A 480 -37.33 0.29 5.52
CA LEU A 480 -35.88 0.49 5.28
C LEU A 480 -35.67 1.53 4.20
N ILE A 481 -34.71 2.43 4.41
CA ILE A 481 -34.04 3.12 3.31
C ILE A 481 -32.88 2.23 2.90
N VAL A 482 -32.91 1.74 1.66
CA VAL A 482 -31.94 0.79 1.14
C VAL A 482 -31.10 1.42 0.05
N ILE A 483 -29.79 1.21 0.13
CA ILE A 483 -28.80 1.73 -0.79
C ILE A 483 -28.19 0.53 -1.51
N GLN A 484 -27.95 0.65 -2.81
CA GLN A 484 -27.31 -0.39 -3.65
C GLN A 484 -28.06 -1.75 -3.66
N TRP A 485 -29.39 -1.72 -3.59
CA TRP A 485 -30.21 -2.90 -3.86
C TRP A 485 -30.66 -2.92 -5.30
N GLY A 486 -30.66 -4.12 -5.91
CA GLY A 486 -31.29 -4.34 -7.20
C GLY A 486 -32.80 -4.14 -7.11
N LEU A 487 -33.42 -3.75 -8.22
CA LEU A 487 -34.87 -3.56 -8.29
C LEU A 487 -35.64 -4.84 -7.94
N ASP A 488 -35.10 -6.00 -8.31
CA ASP A 488 -35.73 -7.30 -8.02
C ASP A 488 -35.65 -7.61 -6.53
N ASP A 489 -34.53 -7.32 -5.86
CA ASP A 489 -34.44 -7.47 -4.40
C ASP A 489 -35.45 -6.58 -3.68
N VAL A 490 -35.67 -5.37 -4.17
CA VAL A 490 -36.65 -4.44 -3.60
C VAL A 490 -38.08 -4.97 -3.80
N ARG A 491 -38.42 -5.48 -4.98
CA ARG A 491 -39.74 -6.05 -5.29
C ARG A 491 -40.05 -7.27 -4.44
N ASP A 492 -39.07 -8.13 -4.21
CA ASP A 492 -39.24 -9.37 -3.49
C ASP A 492 -39.35 -9.17 -1.97
N ASN A 493 -38.75 -8.10 -1.46
CA ASN A 493 -38.56 -7.87 -0.03
C ASN A 493 -39.38 -6.69 0.55
N CYS A 494 -40.11 -5.94 -0.30
CA CYS A 494 -40.87 -4.77 0.13
C CYS A 494 -42.37 -4.91 -0.28
N THR A 495 -43.30 -4.61 0.62
CA THR A 495 -44.73 -4.53 0.29
C THR A 495 -44.99 -3.39 -0.71
N SER A 496 -44.30 -2.27 -0.53
CA SER A 496 -44.27 -1.17 -1.48
C SER A 496 -42.94 -0.44 -1.41
N TYR A 497 -42.56 0.22 -2.48
CA TYR A 497 -41.31 0.98 -2.53
C TYR A 497 -41.44 2.28 -3.30
N GLN A 498 -40.56 3.22 -2.99
CA GLN A 498 -40.37 4.46 -3.72
C GLN A 498 -38.90 4.59 -4.08
N ALA A 499 -38.60 4.81 -5.37
CA ALA A 499 -37.23 5.02 -5.86
C ALA A 499 -36.89 6.51 -5.89
N PHE A 500 -35.68 6.83 -5.51
CA PHE A 500 -35.07 8.15 -5.59
C PHE A 500 -33.80 8.03 -6.43
N GLU A 501 -33.66 8.90 -7.42
CA GLU A 501 -32.47 8.90 -8.27
C GLU A 501 -31.25 9.35 -7.46
N HIS A 502 -30.14 8.64 -7.66
CA HIS A 502 -28.83 8.98 -7.14
C HIS A 502 -27.82 8.93 -8.28
N TYR A 503 -27.04 9.98 -8.46
CA TYR A 503 -26.01 10.04 -9.50
C TYR A 503 -24.84 10.91 -9.08
N GLN A 504 -23.63 10.38 -9.24
CA GLN A 504 -22.38 11.09 -9.04
C GLN A 504 -21.47 10.94 -10.25
N ARG A 505 -21.22 12.05 -10.95
CA ARG A 505 -20.49 12.08 -12.23
C ARG A 505 -19.09 11.47 -12.15
N PHE A 506 -18.35 11.71 -11.06
CA PHE A 506 -16.96 11.28 -10.91
C PHE A 506 -16.82 10.07 -10.00
N GLY A 507 -17.90 9.63 -9.38
CA GLY A 507 -17.92 8.43 -8.53
C GLY A 507 -17.86 7.13 -9.32
N MET A 508 -17.94 6.04 -8.59
CA MET A 508 -18.02 4.70 -9.16
C MET A 508 -19.38 4.48 -9.82
N GLY A 509 -19.40 3.80 -10.96
CA GLY A 509 -20.65 3.46 -11.64
C GLY A 509 -21.57 2.57 -10.79
N GLU A 510 -20.99 1.67 -9.99
CA GLU A 510 -21.72 0.80 -9.08
C GLU A 510 -22.48 1.55 -7.97
N GLU A 511 -22.00 2.73 -7.58
CA GLU A 511 -22.65 3.58 -6.58
C GLU A 511 -23.81 4.40 -7.17
N ASN A 512 -23.90 4.52 -8.50
CA ASN A 512 -24.96 5.25 -9.19
C ASN A 512 -26.23 4.39 -9.34
N GLN A 513 -26.71 3.87 -8.19
CA GLN A 513 -27.94 3.08 -8.10
C GLN A 513 -29.02 3.91 -7.37
N PRO A 514 -30.32 3.72 -7.69
CA PRO A 514 -31.38 4.38 -6.96
C PRO A 514 -31.35 4.05 -5.47
N ILE A 515 -31.68 5.05 -4.64
CA ILE A 515 -31.97 4.85 -3.23
C ILE A 515 -33.46 4.50 -3.11
N TYR A 516 -33.82 3.44 -2.40
CA TYR A 516 -35.20 3.03 -2.24
C TYR A 516 -35.67 3.23 -0.82
N LEU A 517 -36.89 3.78 -0.68
CA LEU A 517 -37.66 3.68 0.55
C LEU A 517 -38.59 2.46 0.44
N CYS A 518 -38.21 1.40 1.12
CA CYS A 518 -38.95 0.14 1.23
C CYS A 518 -39.92 0.20 2.41
N ARG A 519 -41.21 0.05 2.19
CA ARG A 519 -42.23 0.00 3.20
C ARG A 519 -42.79 -1.40 3.34
N GLY A 520 -43.01 -1.83 4.58
CA GLY A 520 -43.50 -3.17 4.87
C GLY A 520 -42.49 -4.23 4.47
N VAL A 521 -41.33 -4.24 5.10
CA VAL A 521 -40.26 -5.22 4.89
C VAL A 521 -40.82 -6.62 5.23
N THR A 522 -40.65 -7.58 4.29
CA THR A 522 -41.22 -8.92 4.37
C THR A 522 -40.42 -9.91 5.20
N PHE A 523 -39.21 -9.55 5.59
CA PHE A 523 -38.29 -10.40 6.35
C PHE A 523 -37.96 -9.80 7.73
N ASP A 524 -37.61 -10.67 8.67
CA ASP A 524 -37.10 -10.28 9.98
C ASP A 524 -35.56 -10.25 9.92
N ILE A 525 -35.00 -9.03 9.88
CA ILE A 525 -33.56 -8.80 9.75
C ILE A 525 -32.77 -9.45 10.89
N GLN A 526 -33.33 -9.50 12.13
CA GLN A 526 -32.64 -10.09 13.27
C GLN A 526 -32.52 -11.61 13.14
N LYS A 527 -33.51 -12.25 12.51
CA LYS A 527 -33.49 -13.70 12.28
C LYS A 527 -32.54 -14.11 11.16
N ILE A 528 -32.52 -13.33 10.06
CA ILE A 528 -31.73 -13.71 8.90
C ILE A 528 -30.27 -13.25 8.99
N TRP A 529 -29.94 -12.33 9.89
CA TRP A 529 -28.62 -11.69 9.97
C TRP A 529 -27.48 -12.70 9.98
N TRP A 530 -27.52 -13.66 10.90
CA TRP A 530 -26.43 -14.61 11.13
C TRP A 530 -26.33 -15.73 10.08
N HIS A 531 -27.26 -15.78 9.14
CA HIS A 531 -27.30 -16.77 8.05
C HIS A 531 -26.87 -16.22 6.68
N SER A 532 -26.48 -14.96 6.61
CA SER A 532 -26.28 -14.28 5.33
C SER A 532 -25.28 -13.15 5.42
N HIS A 533 -24.00 -13.49 5.57
CA HIS A 533 -22.92 -12.52 5.39
C HIS A 533 -22.55 -12.36 3.90
N HIS A 534 -21.89 -11.25 3.56
CA HIS A 534 -21.40 -10.95 2.24
C HIS A 534 -19.92 -10.52 2.35
N TRP A 535 -19.03 -11.43 1.99
CA TRP A 535 -17.57 -11.23 2.04
C TRP A 535 -16.99 -11.46 0.65
N ASN A 536 -16.53 -10.35 -0.01
CA ASN A 536 -15.95 -10.40 -1.34
C ASN A 536 -15.10 -9.16 -1.69
#